data_b397ee8a25a65badd6c75686bdf9ff1e
#
_entry.id   b397ee8a25a65badd6c75686bdf9ff1e
#
_cell.length_a   1.000
_cell.length_b   1.000
_cell.length_c   1.000
_cell.angle_alpha   90.00
_cell.angle_beta   90.00
_cell.angle_gamma   90.00
#
_symmetry.space_group_name_H-M   'P 1'
#
loop_
_entity.id
_entity.type
_entity.pdbx_description
1 polymer ?
#
loop_
_entity_poly.entity_id
_entity_poly.type
_entity_poly.pdbx_seq_one_letter_code
_entity_poly.pdbx_strand_id
1 'polypeptide(L)'
;ETALLSGTAYDLHGHEQGSMGCDFGDYDGDGWFDLIVTSYQNQPNTLYHNLRDGTFEDATIPSRVIVGSMENVTWATFFFDYDNDSRMDLFIAYGHLQDNIEKIEPQTKYLWPNQLFRNNGDGTFTDVSAQAGPGFQVRRTTRGGAFGDLDNDGDLDIVLSNSREGPT
;
A
#
# COMPACT_ATOMS: atom_id res chain seq x y z
N GLU A 1 24.56 5.18 -6.88
CA GLU A 1 23.27 4.80 -6.27
C GLU A 1 22.53 6.06 -5.81
N THR A 2 21.41 6.36 -6.46
CA THR A 2 20.64 7.59 -6.16
C THR A 2 19.76 7.45 -4.93
N ALA A 3 19.27 6.24 -4.62
CA ALA A 3 18.36 6.00 -3.49
C ALA A 3 18.92 6.45 -2.12
N LEU A 4 20.22 6.24 -1.88
CA LEU A 4 20.87 6.71 -0.66
C LEU A 4 20.94 8.25 -0.60
N LEU A 5 21.17 8.89 -1.73
CA LEU A 5 21.26 10.36 -1.82
C LEU A 5 19.88 11.02 -1.77
N SER A 6 18.86 10.36 -2.30
CA SER A 6 17.48 10.84 -2.28
C SER A 6 16.73 10.56 -0.97
N GLY A 7 17.29 9.78 -0.04
CA GLY A 7 16.63 9.44 1.22
C GLY A 7 15.68 8.26 1.16
N THR A 8 15.61 7.52 0.01
CA THR A 8 14.66 6.41 -0.19
C THR A 8 15.28 5.02 -0.02
N ALA A 9 16.53 4.92 0.46
CA ALA A 9 17.23 3.65 0.61
C ALA A 9 16.85 2.87 1.89
N TYR A 10 16.34 3.55 2.89
CA TYR A 10 16.07 3.01 4.23
C TYR A 10 14.76 3.56 4.78
N ASP A 11 14.19 2.83 5.75
CA ASP A 11 13.06 3.33 6.54
C ASP A 11 13.51 4.40 7.55
N LEU A 12 12.55 4.96 8.29
CA LEU A 12 12.76 5.98 9.32
C LEU A 12 13.83 5.59 10.38
N HIS A 13 14.04 4.30 10.58
CA HIS A 13 15.01 3.78 11.56
C HIS A 13 16.36 3.41 10.94
N GLY A 14 16.52 3.62 9.63
CA GLY A 14 17.74 3.28 8.89
C GLY A 14 17.85 1.79 8.55
N HIS A 15 16.75 1.05 8.52
CA HIS A 15 16.73 -0.35 8.15
C HIS A 15 16.45 -0.53 6.65
N GLU A 16 17.09 -1.51 6.05
CA GLU A 16 16.77 -1.99 4.71
C GLU A 16 15.39 -2.66 4.69
N GLN A 17 14.67 -2.49 3.59
CA GLN A 17 13.32 -3.01 3.42
C GLN A 17 13.24 -4.07 2.31
N GLY A 18 12.26 -4.96 2.42
CA GLY A 18 12.00 -6.00 1.43
C GLY A 18 11.53 -5.48 0.07
N SER A 19 10.96 -4.29 0.02
CA SER A 19 10.54 -3.55 -1.19
C SER A 19 9.83 -4.41 -2.22
N MET A 20 8.59 -4.82 -1.90
CA MET A 20 7.81 -5.77 -2.71
C MET A 20 7.04 -5.11 -3.85
N GLY A 21 6.54 -3.91 -3.64
CA GLY A 21 5.81 -3.09 -4.59
C GLY A 21 6.05 -1.61 -4.33
N CYS A 22 5.83 -0.79 -5.35
CA CYS A 22 5.90 0.66 -5.21
C CYS A 22 4.98 1.35 -6.21
N ASP A 23 4.60 2.57 -5.89
CA ASP A 23 3.89 3.46 -6.81
C ASP A 23 4.21 4.93 -6.49
N PHE A 24 3.99 5.79 -7.47
CA PHE A 24 4.17 7.23 -7.33
C PHE A 24 2.82 7.94 -7.47
N GLY A 25 2.54 8.88 -6.56
CA GLY A 25 1.35 9.72 -6.59
C GLY A 25 1.53 10.98 -5.77
N ASP A 26 0.83 12.02 -6.14
CA ASP A 26 0.78 13.30 -5.40
C ASP A 26 -0.32 13.16 -4.33
N TYR A 27 0.06 12.66 -3.14
CA TYR A 27 -0.95 12.35 -2.12
C TYR A 27 -1.40 13.57 -1.32
N ASP A 28 -0.59 14.62 -1.26
CA ASP A 28 -0.92 15.84 -0.49
C ASP A 28 -1.37 17.01 -1.38
N GLY A 29 -1.38 16.83 -2.71
CA GLY A 29 -1.87 17.81 -3.68
C GLY A 29 -0.89 18.96 -3.92
N ASP A 30 0.38 18.78 -3.65
CA ASP A 30 1.42 19.80 -3.77
C ASP A 30 2.01 19.94 -5.17
N GLY A 31 1.64 19.03 -6.11
CA GLY A 31 2.08 19.00 -7.51
C GLY A 31 3.35 18.21 -7.73
N TRP A 32 3.88 17.51 -6.73
CA TRP A 32 5.05 16.63 -6.83
C TRP A 32 4.70 15.19 -6.46
N PHE A 33 5.29 14.25 -7.18
CA PHE A 33 5.01 12.84 -6.89
C PHE A 33 5.79 12.37 -5.68
N ASP A 34 5.06 11.78 -4.76
CA ASP A 34 5.54 11.04 -3.60
C ASP A 34 5.68 9.56 -3.95
N LEU A 35 6.33 8.79 -3.08
CA LEU A 35 6.60 7.37 -3.31
C LEU A 35 6.07 6.53 -2.16
N ILE A 36 5.20 5.57 -2.46
CA ILE A 36 4.84 4.49 -1.54
C ILE A 36 5.64 3.22 -1.85
N VAL A 37 6.15 2.55 -0.83
CA VAL A 37 6.86 1.26 -0.95
C VAL A 37 6.26 0.28 0.04
N THR A 38 5.85 -0.90 -0.44
CA THR A 38 5.38 -2.00 0.40
C THR A 38 6.54 -2.93 0.76
N SER A 39 6.40 -3.66 1.87
CA SER A 39 7.54 -4.37 2.42
C SER A 39 7.20 -5.74 3.01
N TYR A 40 8.21 -6.38 3.59
CA TYR A 40 8.10 -7.68 4.22
C TYR A 40 7.55 -7.55 5.65
N GLN A 41 7.14 -8.66 6.25
CA GLN A 41 6.71 -8.76 7.64
C GLN A 41 7.70 -8.11 8.61
N ASN A 42 7.21 -7.44 9.64
CA ASN A 42 7.97 -6.63 10.60
C ASN A 42 8.69 -5.41 9.99
N GLN A 43 8.28 -5.01 8.79
CA GLN A 43 8.73 -3.81 8.12
C GLN A 43 7.51 -2.96 7.73
N PRO A 44 7.55 -1.63 7.91
CA PRO A 44 6.41 -0.78 7.55
C PRO A 44 6.25 -0.70 6.02
N ASN A 45 5.03 -0.45 5.56
CA ASN A 45 4.86 0.22 4.28
C ASN A 45 5.36 1.65 4.45
N THR A 46 6.25 2.11 3.59
CA THR A 46 6.88 3.41 3.75
C THR A 46 6.38 4.39 2.72
N LEU A 47 5.83 5.50 3.19
CA LEU A 47 5.47 6.66 2.37
C LEU A 47 6.60 7.68 2.46
N TYR A 48 7.19 8.02 1.32
CA TYR A 48 8.23 9.02 1.18
C TYR A 48 7.63 10.27 0.53
N HIS A 49 7.62 11.37 1.28
CA HIS A 49 7.19 12.69 0.79
C HIS A 49 8.32 13.37 0.03
N ASN A 50 8.01 13.94 -1.13
CA ASN A 50 8.96 14.59 -2.03
C ASN A 50 9.27 16.03 -1.59
N LEU A 51 10.52 16.33 -1.25
CA LEU A 51 10.95 17.63 -0.79
C LEU A 51 11.23 18.65 -1.94
N ARG A 52 10.93 18.29 -3.20
CA ARG A 52 11.04 19.15 -4.41
C ARG A 52 12.46 19.54 -4.79
N ASP A 53 13.46 18.97 -4.13
CA ASP A 53 14.88 19.19 -4.41
C ASP A 53 15.63 17.93 -4.85
N GLY A 54 14.87 16.84 -5.13
CA GLY A 54 15.38 15.54 -5.51
C GLY A 54 15.63 14.62 -4.30
N THR A 55 15.20 15.05 -3.11
CA THR A 55 15.22 14.25 -1.89
C THR A 55 13.81 13.99 -1.37
N PHE A 56 13.69 12.99 -0.50
CA PHE A 56 12.44 12.57 0.14
C PHE A 56 12.63 12.45 1.64
N GLU A 57 11.56 12.67 2.37
CA GLU A 57 11.48 12.36 3.81
C GLU A 57 10.46 11.26 4.08
N ASP A 58 10.68 10.49 5.15
CA ASP A 58 9.76 9.43 5.57
C ASP A 58 8.53 10.03 6.25
N ALA A 59 7.38 9.96 5.57
CA ALA A 59 6.07 10.41 6.03
C ALA A 59 5.18 9.27 6.57
N THR A 60 5.72 8.06 6.77
CA THR A 60 4.97 6.85 7.12
C THR A 60 4.12 7.00 8.38
N ILE A 61 4.71 7.53 9.45
CA ILE A 61 4.02 7.73 10.73
C ILE A 61 3.04 8.91 10.68
N PRO A 62 3.47 10.12 10.25
CA PRO A 62 2.55 11.25 10.16
C PRO A 62 1.37 11.01 9.24
N SER A 63 1.55 10.32 8.12
CA SER A 63 0.45 9.99 7.20
C SER A 63 -0.47 8.87 7.68
N ARG A 64 -0.08 8.09 8.70
CA ARG A 64 -0.79 6.93 9.25
C ARG A 64 -0.84 5.69 8.35
N VAL A 65 -0.06 5.63 7.28
CA VAL A 65 0.03 4.47 6.37
C VAL A 65 0.62 3.24 7.06
N ILE A 66 1.30 3.43 8.20
CA ILE A 66 1.86 2.33 9.01
C ILE A 66 0.80 1.38 9.58
N VAL A 67 -0.46 1.79 9.65
CA VAL A 67 -1.52 1.01 10.29
C VAL A 67 -1.72 -0.34 9.58
N GLY A 68 -1.54 -1.44 10.31
CA GLY A 68 -1.70 -2.81 9.80
C GLY A 68 -0.54 -3.34 8.96
N SER A 69 0.50 -2.55 8.67
CA SER A 69 1.58 -2.96 7.77
C SER A 69 2.59 -3.93 8.39
N MET A 70 2.75 -3.91 9.72
CA MET A 70 3.83 -4.66 10.40
C MET A 70 3.56 -6.18 10.52
N GLU A 71 2.30 -6.59 10.48
CA GLU A 71 1.89 -7.94 10.86
C GLU A 71 2.00 -8.95 9.73
N ASN A 72 2.08 -8.48 8.47
CA ASN A 72 2.05 -9.37 7.31
C ASN A 72 2.91 -8.82 6.16
N VAL A 73 3.08 -9.65 5.12
CA VAL A 73 3.77 -9.24 3.90
C VAL A 73 2.82 -8.47 3.00
N THR A 74 3.27 -7.35 2.49
CA THR A 74 2.54 -6.46 1.58
C THR A 74 3.15 -6.50 0.18
N TRP A 75 2.34 -6.31 -0.85
CA TRP A 75 2.72 -6.53 -2.24
C TRP A 75 2.37 -5.34 -3.14
N ALA A 76 1.43 -5.55 -4.08
CA ALA A 76 0.98 -4.47 -4.94
C ALA A 76 0.43 -3.32 -4.11
N THR A 77 0.73 -2.11 -4.55
CA THR A 77 0.19 -0.87 -4.01
C THR A 77 0.00 0.10 -5.17
N PHE A 78 -0.98 0.97 -5.08
CA PHE A 78 -1.20 2.04 -6.04
C PHE A 78 -2.01 3.16 -5.43
N PHE A 79 -1.73 4.37 -5.91
CA PHE A 79 -2.56 5.54 -5.66
C PHE A 79 -3.67 5.63 -6.70
N PHE A 80 -4.89 5.94 -6.28
CA PHE A 80 -6.04 6.14 -7.16
C PHE A 80 -7.14 6.89 -6.41
N ASP A 81 -8.03 7.52 -7.10
CA ASP A 81 -9.18 8.23 -6.52
C ASP A 81 -10.39 7.29 -6.53
N TYR A 82 -10.63 6.55 -5.41
CA TYR A 82 -11.66 5.51 -5.37
C TYR A 82 -13.07 6.06 -5.16
N ASP A 83 -13.21 7.27 -4.60
CA ASP A 83 -14.51 7.87 -4.28
C ASP A 83 -14.81 9.15 -5.10
N ASN A 84 -14.00 9.41 -6.15
CA ASN A 84 -14.12 10.52 -7.10
C ASN A 84 -14.10 11.90 -6.43
N ASP A 85 -13.33 12.05 -5.34
CA ASP A 85 -13.17 13.30 -4.60
C ASP A 85 -11.95 14.13 -5.02
N SER A 86 -11.22 13.66 -6.05
CA SER A 86 -10.00 14.26 -6.62
C SER A 86 -8.78 14.21 -5.71
N ARG A 87 -8.78 13.38 -4.69
CA ARG A 87 -7.60 13.07 -3.87
C ARG A 87 -7.09 11.66 -4.18
N MET A 88 -5.79 11.47 -4.08
CA MET A 88 -5.18 10.16 -4.27
C MET A 88 -5.31 9.33 -3.00
N ASP A 89 -6.19 8.33 -3.04
CA ASP A 89 -6.32 7.28 -2.04
C ASP A 89 -5.27 6.21 -2.26
N LEU A 90 -5.16 5.24 -1.34
CA LEU A 90 -4.11 4.24 -1.39
C LEU A 90 -4.66 2.83 -1.21
N PHE A 91 -4.35 1.94 -2.15
CA PHE A 91 -4.59 0.51 -2.04
C PHE A 91 -3.31 -0.24 -1.65
N ILE A 92 -3.43 -1.24 -0.78
CA ILE A 92 -2.34 -2.14 -0.42
C ILE A 92 -2.81 -3.59 -0.41
N ALA A 93 -2.10 -4.43 -1.16
CA ALA A 93 -2.33 -5.86 -1.25
C ALA A 93 -1.55 -6.64 -0.19
N TYR A 94 -2.18 -7.64 0.41
CA TYR A 94 -1.63 -8.45 1.49
C TYR A 94 -1.61 -9.94 1.19
N GLY A 95 -0.71 -10.65 1.86
CA GLY A 95 -0.67 -12.11 1.88
C GLY A 95 0.75 -12.67 2.07
N HIS A 96 0.90 -13.64 2.95
CA HIS A 96 2.22 -14.20 3.26
C HIS A 96 2.72 -15.17 2.19
N LEU A 97 4.05 -15.35 2.09
CA LEU A 97 4.70 -16.28 1.16
C LEU A 97 4.51 -17.74 1.55
N GLN A 98 4.56 -18.02 2.85
CA GLN A 98 4.53 -19.37 3.41
C GLN A 98 3.12 -19.73 3.82
N ASP A 99 2.56 -20.80 3.23
CA ASP A 99 1.22 -21.29 3.53
C ASP A 99 1.07 -21.95 4.92
N ASN A 100 2.18 -22.20 5.58
CA ASN A 100 2.25 -22.76 6.93
C ASN A 100 2.74 -21.75 7.99
N ILE A 101 2.79 -20.46 7.67
CA ILE A 101 3.35 -19.42 8.56
C ILE A 101 2.66 -19.40 9.93
N GLU A 102 1.37 -19.64 9.99
CA GLU A 102 0.59 -19.64 11.22
C GLU A 102 1.04 -20.69 12.25
N LYS A 103 1.78 -21.72 11.80
CA LYS A 103 2.39 -22.73 12.67
C LYS A 103 3.73 -22.27 13.24
N ILE A 104 4.35 -21.28 12.62
CA ILE A 104 5.66 -20.73 12.97
C ILE A 104 5.47 -19.44 13.75
N GLU A 105 4.62 -18.56 13.25
CA GLU A 105 4.31 -17.25 13.81
C GLU A 105 2.78 -17.05 13.88
N PRO A 106 2.13 -17.42 14.98
CA PRO A 106 0.67 -17.44 15.09
C PRO A 106 -0.04 -16.10 14.88
N GLN A 107 0.65 -14.98 15.06
CA GLN A 107 0.13 -13.64 14.83
C GLN A 107 0.03 -13.30 13.35
N THR A 108 0.85 -13.91 12.51
CA THR A 108 0.87 -13.71 11.05
C THR A 108 -0.06 -14.71 10.37
N LYS A 109 -0.72 -14.29 9.28
CA LYS A 109 -1.66 -15.15 8.54
C LYS A 109 -1.23 -15.29 7.08
N TYR A 110 -1.42 -16.48 6.52
CA TYR A 110 -1.19 -16.73 5.10
C TYR A 110 -2.15 -15.93 4.23
N LEU A 111 -3.43 -16.00 4.56
CA LEU A 111 -4.51 -15.26 3.90
C LEU A 111 -4.83 -14.00 4.69
N TRP A 112 -4.77 -12.84 4.04
CA TRP A 112 -5.07 -11.55 4.67
C TRP A 112 -6.01 -10.72 3.79
N PRO A 113 -6.89 -9.88 4.35
CA PRO A 113 -7.66 -8.95 3.57
C PRO A 113 -6.75 -7.83 3.06
N ASN A 114 -7.05 -7.30 1.88
CA ASN A 114 -6.38 -6.10 1.38
C ASN A 114 -6.87 -4.84 2.11
N GLN A 115 -6.08 -3.76 2.06
CA GLN A 115 -6.44 -2.50 2.68
C GLN A 115 -6.72 -1.41 1.64
N LEU A 116 -7.72 -0.58 1.97
CA LEU A 116 -8.02 0.68 1.30
C LEU A 116 -7.92 1.81 2.31
N PHE A 117 -7.08 2.78 2.00
CA PHE A 117 -6.88 3.97 2.78
C PHE A 117 -7.45 5.18 2.05
N ARG A 118 -8.43 5.85 2.65
CA ARG A 118 -8.96 7.11 2.14
C ARG A 118 -8.06 8.25 2.56
N ASN A 119 -7.75 9.12 1.61
CA ASN A 119 -7.03 10.36 1.83
C ASN A 119 -7.93 11.42 2.50
N ASN A 120 -7.51 11.95 3.64
CA ASN A 120 -8.29 12.95 4.39
C ASN A 120 -8.10 14.38 3.86
N GLY A 121 -7.18 14.61 2.90
CA GLY A 121 -6.85 15.94 2.35
C GLY A 121 -6.01 16.82 3.28
N ASP A 122 -5.46 16.24 4.33
CA ASP A 122 -4.59 16.93 5.31
C ASP A 122 -3.21 16.25 5.44
N GLY A 123 -2.82 15.44 4.45
CA GLY A 123 -1.60 14.65 4.45
C GLY A 123 -1.71 13.34 5.25
N THR A 124 -2.91 12.99 5.73
CA THR A 124 -3.15 11.74 6.47
C THR A 124 -4.14 10.83 5.76
N PHE A 125 -4.07 9.54 6.08
CA PHE A 125 -4.98 8.52 5.57
C PHE A 125 -5.82 7.90 6.70
N THR A 126 -6.99 7.41 6.34
CA THR A 126 -7.87 6.61 7.20
C THR A 126 -8.11 5.25 6.54
N ASP A 127 -7.85 4.15 7.26
CA ASP A 127 -8.24 2.81 6.80
C ASP A 127 -9.77 2.70 6.75
N VAL A 128 -10.29 2.54 5.53
CA VAL A 128 -11.74 2.40 5.25
C VAL A 128 -12.10 1.01 4.72
N SER A 129 -11.19 0.04 4.80
CA SER A 129 -11.37 -1.31 4.26
C SER A 129 -12.63 -2.01 4.78
N ALA A 130 -13.00 -1.75 6.05
CA ALA A 130 -14.19 -2.33 6.64
C ALA A 130 -15.50 -1.81 6.01
N GLN A 131 -15.48 -0.60 5.44
CA GLN A 131 -16.61 0.09 4.82
C GLN A 131 -16.60 -0.03 3.29
N ALA A 132 -15.46 -0.39 2.68
CA ALA A 132 -15.25 -0.42 1.23
C ALA A 132 -15.94 -1.60 0.50
N GLY A 133 -16.83 -2.32 1.21
CA GLY A 133 -17.63 -3.38 0.63
C GLY A 133 -17.09 -4.79 0.87
N PRO A 134 -17.85 -5.83 0.44
CA PRO A 134 -17.55 -7.22 0.77
C PRO A 134 -16.24 -7.73 0.16
N GLY A 135 -15.78 -7.17 -0.96
CA GLY A 135 -14.53 -7.53 -1.61
C GLY A 135 -13.30 -7.35 -0.71
N PHE A 136 -13.30 -6.28 0.10
CA PHE A 136 -12.23 -6.00 1.06
C PHE A 136 -12.27 -6.88 2.33
N GLN A 137 -13.32 -7.67 2.51
CA GLN A 137 -13.42 -8.63 3.62
C GLN A 137 -12.90 -10.03 3.24
N VAL A 138 -12.65 -10.24 1.95
CA VAL A 138 -12.16 -11.52 1.43
C VAL A 138 -10.67 -11.66 1.73
N ARG A 139 -10.31 -12.76 2.40
CA ARG A 139 -8.91 -13.06 2.70
C ARG A 139 -8.28 -13.83 1.55
N ARG A 140 -7.21 -13.29 0.98
CA ARG A 140 -6.46 -13.85 -0.15
C ARG A 140 -4.96 -13.74 0.08
N THR A 141 -4.20 -14.31 -0.83
CA THR A 141 -2.76 -14.04 -0.96
C THR A 141 -2.54 -13.21 -2.22
N THR A 142 -2.94 -11.96 -2.15
CA THR A 142 -2.83 -11.05 -3.29
C THR A 142 -1.37 -10.68 -3.55
N ARG A 143 -0.98 -10.64 -4.84
CA ARG A 143 0.39 -10.31 -5.28
C ARG A 143 0.42 -9.11 -6.18
N GLY A 144 -0.46 -9.05 -7.16
CA GLY A 144 -0.56 -7.97 -8.11
C GLY A 144 -1.93 -7.30 -8.04
N GLY A 145 -2.00 -6.06 -8.48
CA GLY A 145 -3.24 -5.32 -8.62
C GLY A 145 -3.13 -4.29 -9.73
N ALA A 146 -4.26 -3.96 -10.32
CA ALA A 146 -4.42 -2.85 -11.24
C ALA A 146 -5.83 -2.29 -11.06
N PHE A 147 -6.03 -1.05 -11.46
CA PHE A 147 -7.33 -0.40 -11.40
C PHE A 147 -7.71 0.21 -12.75
N GLY A 148 -8.99 0.43 -12.96
CA GLY A 148 -9.56 1.06 -14.14
C GLY A 148 -11.06 0.91 -14.15
N ASP A 149 -11.77 1.75 -14.90
CA ASP A 149 -13.19 1.64 -15.15
C ASP A 149 -13.41 0.55 -16.23
N LEU A 150 -13.73 -0.68 -15.80
CA LEU A 150 -13.79 -1.85 -16.68
C LEU A 150 -15.14 -2.05 -17.35
N ASP A 151 -16.20 -1.52 -16.74
CA ASP A 151 -17.57 -1.65 -17.25
C ASP A 151 -18.15 -0.32 -17.76
N ASN A 152 -17.36 0.76 -17.69
CA ASN A 152 -17.72 2.12 -18.13
C ASN A 152 -18.89 2.72 -17.35
N ASP A 153 -18.97 2.46 -16.05
CA ASP A 153 -19.98 3.05 -15.17
C ASP A 153 -19.51 4.35 -14.48
N GLY A 154 -18.21 4.68 -14.62
CA GLY A 154 -17.58 5.88 -14.09
C GLY A 154 -16.88 5.67 -12.75
N ASP A 155 -17.01 4.50 -12.12
CA ASP A 155 -16.30 4.12 -10.91
C ASP A 155 -15.05 3.31 -11.25
N LEU A 156 -14.03 3.35 -10.38
CA LEU A 156 -12.81 2.58 -10.62
C LEU A 156 -12.93 1.18 -10.02
N ASP A 157 -12.76 0.18 -10.88
CA ASP A 157 -12.66 -1.23 -10.50
C ASP A 157 -11.23 -1.61 -10.11
N ILE A 158 -11.09 -2.63 -9.27
CA ILE A 158 -9.80 -3.20 -8.90
C ILE A 158 -9.73 -4.66 -9.35
N VAL A 159 -8.74 -5.00 -10.17
CA VAL A 159 -8.43 -6.38 -10.57
C VAL A 159 -7.22 -6.86 -9.80
N LEU A 160 -7.37 -8.02 -9.15
CA LEU A 160 -6.33 -8.58 -8.28
C LEU A 160 -5.81 -9.93 -8.81
N SER A 161 -4.50 -10.10 -8.76
CA SER A 161 -3.83 -11.37 -9.00
C SER A 161 -3.49 -12.05 -7.69
N ASN A 162 -4.09 -13.22 -7.45
CA ASN A 162 -3.93 -13.97 -6.21
C ASN A 162 -3.04 -15.19 -6.43
N SER A 163 -2.20 -15.52 -5.44
CA SER A 163 -1.37 -16.72 -5.49
C SER A 163 -2.22 -17.98 -5.35
N ARG A 164 -2.05 -18.94 -6.27
CA ARG A 164 -2.76 -20.22 -6.31
C ARG A 164 -4.27 -20.14 -6.54
N GLU A 165 -4.77 -18.99 -6.95
CA GLU A 165 -6.18 -18.76 -7.26
C GLU A 165 -6.30 -18.00 -8.58
N GLY A 166 -7.50 -18.01 -9.18
CA GLY A 166 -7.80 -17.16 -10.33
C GLY A 166 -7.84 -15.66 -9.95
N PRO A 167 -7.79 -14.77 -10.95
CA PRO A 167 -8.00 -13.34 -10.73
C PRO A 167 -9.39 -13.07 -10.12
N THR A 168 -9.50 -12.02 -9.33
CA THR A 168 -10.75 -11.50 -8.74
C THR A 168 -10.81 -10.01 -8.91
#